data_070412d8e072b96deaf962e49eeb4094
#
_entry.id   070412d8e072b96deaf962e49eeb4094
#
_cell.length_a   1.000
_cell.length_b   1.000
_cell.length_c   1.000
_cell.angle_alpha   90.00
_cell.angle_beta   90.00
_cell.angle_gamma   90.00
#
_symmetry.space_group_name_H-M   'P 1'
#
loop_
_entity.id
_entity.type
_entity.pdbx_description
1 polymer ?
#
loop_
_entity_poly.entity_id
_entity_poly.type
_entity_poly.pdbx_seq_one_letter_code
_entity_poly.pdbx_strand_id
1 'polypeptide(L)'
;MRSRWGILAILFLVRLTMAFQFQSVAAVAPLLQTQFGVGLADIGLLIGLYFTPGVVLALPGGAIGARVGDKPTALAALALMLIGSLMMALADGWSLQVAGRLVAGIGGVLLSVQLTKMTTDWFAGKEIATAMGIVINSWPTGIALSLVMLPIIGTAGGVEAVFLAVCAVVVVGIVLMLFYRPPPVSGPVAAVTGGLDTQTVSAVMVAGMIWGLFNVGFAMILSFGPTLLVERGWTVAAAGSVISVALWISAFSVPLGGYLADRTQRPLTLLVAGSFALAILLALLTRSSAVVLIVVALGIVSGQPAGPIMSLPARVLAPQNRAIGMGIFLTVFYAAMMLGPVVAGRLASWTGSAAAALDLGAAVVLVCPLLLWLFERIAARKPQPAQA
;
A
#
# COMPACT_ATOMS: atom_id res chain seq x y z
N MET A 1 24.82 -17.47 -15.19
CA MET A 1 24.52 -16.74 -13.93
C MET A 1 23.51 -15.64 -14.24
N ARG A 2 22.28 -15.70 -13.73
CA ARG A 2 21.35 -14.56 -13.87
C ARG A 2 21.82 -13.44 -12.96
N SER A 3 21.89 -12.23 -13.47
CA SER A 3 22.22 -11.03 -12.70
C SER A 3 21.21 -10.85 -11.56
N ARG A 4 21.66 -10.47 -10.35
CA ARG A 4 20.77 -10.09 -9.21
C ARG A 4 19.75 -9.03 -9.60
N TRP A 5 20.11 -8.15 -10.53
CA TRP A 5 19.21 -7.14 -11.09
C TRP A 5 18.09 -7.74 -11.94
N GLY A 6 18.35 -8.85 -12.65
CA GLY A 6 17.32 -9.59 -13.36
C GLY A 6 16.31 -10.25 -12.41
N ILE A 7 16.77 -10.74 -11.26
CA ILE A 7 15.87 -11.23 -10.19
C ILE A 7 15.06 -10.08 -9.60
N LEU A 8 15.69 -8.93 -9.35
CA LEU A 8 14.99 -7.74 -8.86
C LEU A 8 13.88 -7.30 -9.83
N ALA A 9 14.12 -7.32 -11.12
CA ALA A 9 13.10 -7.01 -12.13
C ALA A 9 11.92 -7.99 -12.07
N ILE A 10 12.18 -9.30 -11.87
CA ILE A 10 11.10 -10.29 -11.65
C ILE A 10 10.31 -9.94 -10.39
N LEU A 11 10.97 -9.68 -9.26
CA LEU A 11 10.31 -9.35 -8.00
C LEU A 11 9.50 -8.04 -8.09
N PHE A 12 10.03 -7.04 -8.80
CA PHE A 12 9.33 -5.79 -9.10
C PHE A 12 8.05 -6.04 -9.89
N LEU A 13 8.13 -6.77 -11.01
CA LEU A 13 6.99 -7.05 -11.87
C LEU A 13 5.95 -7.92 -11.16
N VAL A 14 6.38 -8.92 -10.38
CA VAL A 14 5.44 -9.73 -9.57
C VAL A 14 4.74 -8.88 -8.52
N ARG A 15 5.44 -7.98 -7.83
CA ARG A 15 4.82 -7.06 -6.87
C ARG A 15 3.87 -6.06 -7.54
N LEU A 16 4.19 -5.63 -8.74
CA LEU A 16 3.31 -4.77 -9.54
C LEU A 16 1.95 -5.42 -9.78
N THR A 17 1.88 -6.74 -10.04
CA THR A 17 0.59 -7.44 -10.25
C THR A 17 -0.30 -7.36 -9.01
N MET A 18 0.28 -7.41 -7.82
CA MET A 18 -0.43 -7.26 -6.55
C MET A 18 -1.04 -5.87 -6.42
N ALA A 19 -0.28 -4.81 -6.73
CA ALA A 19 -0.75 -3.44 -6.67
C ALA A 19 -1.83 -3.15 -7.74
N PHE A 20 -1.68 -3.72 -8.93
CA PHE A 20 -2.67 -3.66 -9.99
C PHE A 20 -4.01 -4.29 -9.55
N GLN A 21 -3.97 -5.49 -8.96
CA GLN A 21 -5.15 -6.16 -8.41
C GLN A 21 -5.76 -5.36 -7.24
N PHE A 22 -4.92 -4.84 -6.33
CA PHE A 22 -5.42 -4.03 -5.22
C PHE A 22 -6.31 -2.88 -5.71
N GLN A 23 -5.84 -2.14 -6.71
CA GLN A 23 -6.52 -0.93 -7.19
C GLN A 23 -7.75 -1.23 -8.06
N SER A 24 -7.95 -2.46 -8.50
CA SER A 24 -9.02 -2.81 -9.46
C SER A 24 -10.42 -2.37 -9.03
N VAL A 25 -10.76 -2.50 -7.74
CA VAL A 25 -12.07 -2.10 -7.19
C VAL A 25 -12.26 -0.59 -7.29
N ALA A 26 -11.28 0.18 -6.81
CA ALA A 26 -11.39 1.63 -6.81
C ALA A 26 -11.36 2.23 -8.23
N ALA A 27 -10.61 1.60 -9.15
CA ALA A 27 -10.50 2.05 -10.53
C ALA A 27 -11.86 2.01 -11.27
N VAL A 28 -12.74 1.07 -10.91
CA VAL A 28 -14.04 0.87 -11.55
C VAL A 28 -15.21 0.92 -10.56
N ALA A 29 -15.02 1.60 -9.43
CA ALA A 29 -16.04 1.71 -8.39
C ALA A 29 -17.42 2.14 -8.92
N PRO A 30 -17.57 3.15 -9.80
CA PRO A 30 -18.87 3.52 -10.35
C PRO A 30 -19.54 2.40 -11.15
N LEU A 31 -18.77 1.56 -11.87
CA LEU A 31 -19.32 0.42 -12.60
C LEU A 31 -19.82 -0.66 -11.65
N LEU A 32 -19.06 -0.94 -10.57
CA LEU A 32 -19.49 -1.89 -9.54
C LEU A 32 -20.77 -1.43 -8.83
N GLN A 33 -20.87 -0.15 -8.51
CA GLN A 33 -22.08 0.43 -7.91
C GLN A 33 -23.30 0.22 -8.81
N THR A 34 -23.16 0.48 -10.09
CA THR A 34 -24.26 0.33 -11.06
C THR A 34 -24.64 -1.14 -11.26
N GLN A 35 -23.67 -2.04 -11.40
CA GLN A 35 -23.94 -3.45 -11.69
C GLN A 35 -24.55 -4.20 -10.50
N PHE A 36 -24.07 -3.94 -9.27
CA PHE A 36 -24.50 -4.67 -8.08
C PHE A 36 -25.50 -3.91 -7.22
N GLY A 37 -25.85 -2.67 -7.58
CA GLY A 37 -26.79 -1.84 -6.81
C GLY A 37 -26.26 -1.47 -5.41
N VAL A 38 -24.93 -1.33 -5.27
CA VAL A 38 -24.27 -1.10 -3.96
C VAL A 38 -23.85 0.36 -3.78
N GLY A 39 -23.70 0.77 -2.52
CA GLY A 39 -23.32 2.11 -2.17
C GLY A 39 -21.80 2.30 -2.00
N LEU A 40 -21.39 3.55 -1.74
CA LEU A 40 -19.99 3.90 -1.47
C LEU A 40 -19.45 3.21 -0.21
N ALA A 41 -20.32 2.90 0.77
CA ALA A 41 -19.93 2.14 1.95
C ALA A 41 -19.47 0.71 1.59
N ASP A 42 -20.16 0.06 0.67
CA ASP A 42 -19.82 -1.28 0.20
C ASP A 42 -18.53 -1.27 -0.61
N ILE A 43 -18.31 -0.25 -1.43
CA ILE A 43 -17.04 -0.06 -2.15
C ILE A 43 -15.90 0.15 -1.16
N GLY A 44 -16.09 0.99 -0.15
CA GLY A 44 -15.10 1.20 0.91
C GLY A 44 -14.76 -0.08 1.67
N LEU A 45 -15.78 -0.89 2.00
CA LEU A 45 -15.61 -2.21 2.59
C LEU A 45 -14.76 -3.11 1.67
N LEU A 46 -15.12 -3.20 0.39
CA LEU A 46 -14.43 -4.05 -0.58
C LEU A 46 -12.95 -3.65 -0.76
N ILE A 47 -12.65 -2.36 -0.72
CA ILE A 47 -11.26 -1.85 -0.76
C ILE A 47 -10.51 -2.27 0.52
N GLY A 48 -11.09 -2.06 1.69
CA GLY A 48 -10.48 -2.37 2.99
C GLY A 48 -10.24 -3.86 3.21
N LEU A 49 -11.13 -4.71 2.71
CA LEU A 49 -11.04 -6.17 2.84
C LEU A 49 -9.75 -6.76 2.26
N TYR A 50 -9.13 -6.10 1.30
CA TYR A 50 -7.85 -6.56 0.75
C TYR A 50 -6.71 -6.56 1.79
N PHE A 51 -6.76 -5.64 2.75
CA PHE A 51 -5.77 -5.52 3.81
C PHE A 51 -6.14 -6.27 5.09
N THR A 52 -7.40 -6.67 5.24
CA THR A 52 -7.91 -7.37 6.45
C THR A 52 -7.05 -8.57 6.85
N PRO A 53 -6.66 -9.48 5.91
CA PRO A 53 -5.80 -10.61 6.26
C PRO A 53 -4.44 -10.19 6.81
N GLY A 54 -3.96 -9.00 6.46
CA GLY A 54 -2.67 -8.47 6.90
C GLY A 54 -2.58 -8.26 8.41
N VAL A 55 -3.70 -7.97 9.06
CA VAL A 55 -3.76 -7.81 10.51
C VAL A 55 -3.36 -9.10 11.24
N VAL A 56 -3.73 -10.25 10.67
CA VAL A 56 -3.47 -11.57 11.27
C VAL A 56 -2.25 -12.25 10.63
N LEU A 57 -2.11 -12.17 9.32
CA LEU A 57 -1.14 -12.95 8.55
C LEU A 57 0.22 -12.26 8.36
N ALA A 58 0.36 -10.96 8.66
CA ALA A 58 1.64 -10.27 8.48
C ALA A 58 2.77 -10.87 9.33
N LEU A 59 2.48 -11.24 10.60
CA LEU A 59 3.45 -11.88 11.48
C LEU A 59 3.72 -13.34 11.10
N PRO A 60 2.71 -14.25 10.97
CA PRO A 60 2.96 -15.66 10.64
C PRO A 60 3.38 -15.90 9.18
N GLY A 61 3.11 -14.96 8.27
CA GLY A 61 3.46 -15.10 6.85
C GLY A 61 4.95 -15.33 6.59
N GLY A 62 5.81 -14.67 7.39
CA GLY A 62 7.26 -14.93 7.38
C GLY A 62 7.63 -16.35 7.83
N ALA A 63 6.96 -16.86 8.86
CA ALA A 63 7.19 -18.22 9.36
C ALA A 63 6.73 -19.30 8.38
N ILE A 64 5.64 -19.05 7.64
CA ILE A 64 5.16 -19.95 6.58
C ILE A 64 6.24 -20.08 5.49
N GLY A 65 6.77 -18.94 5.00
CA GLY A 65 7.84 -18.96 4.01
C GLY A 65 9.11 -19.64 4.48
N ALA A 66 9.47 -19.49 5.78
CA ALA A 66 10.62 -20.16 6.34
C ALA A 66 10.48 -21.70 6.39
N ARG A 67 9.25 -22.21 6.55
CA ARG A 67 8.97 -23.66 6.63
C ARG A 67 8.73 -24.32 5.27
N VAL A 68 8.00 -23.66 4.40
CA VAL A 68 7.56 -24.19 3.10
C VAL A 68 8.52 -23.80 1.98
N GLY A 69 9.29 -22.72 2.19
CA GLY A 69 10.16 -22.10 1.19
C GLY A 69 9.50 -20.87 0.56
N ASP A 70 10.31 -19.86 0.25
CA ASP A 70 9.82 -18.57 -0.21
C ASP A 70 9.13 -18.65 -1.57
N LYS A 71 9.70 -19.38 -2.55
CA LYS A 71 9.13 -19.53 -3.89
C LYS A 71 7.79 -20.28 -3.90
N PRO A 72 7.66 -21.47 -3.27
CA PRO A 72 6.36 -22.15 -3.17
C PRO A 72 5.30 -21.29 -2.48
N THR A 73 5.65 -20.59 -1.40
CA THR A 73 4.74 -19.70 -0.68
C THR A 73 4.30 -18.52 -1.56
N ALA A 74 5.21 -17.92 -2.34
CA ALA A 74 4.87 -16.84 -3.26
C ALA A 74 3.98 -17.33 -4.42
N LEU A 75 4.21 -18.54 -4.95
CA LEU A 75 3.33 -19.15 -5.97
C LEU A 75 1.94 -19.46 -5.41
N ALA A 76 1.84 -20.00 -4.19
CA ALA A 76 0.56 -20.22 -3.53
C ALA A 76 -0.18 -18.90 -3.28
N ALA A 77 0.53 -17.85 -2.89
CA ALA A 77 -0.01 -16.51 -2.72
C ALA A 77 -0.59 -15.95 -4.04
N LEU A 78 0.14 -16.07 -5.14
CA LEU A 78 -0.32 -15.67 -6.47
C LEU A 78 -1.52 -16.52 -6.94
N ALA A 79 -1.54 -17.82 -6.62
CA ALA A 79 -2.70 -18.68 -6.92
C ALA A 79 -3.96 -18.22 -6.16
N LEU A 80 -3.83 -17.85 -4.88
CA LEU A 80 -4.95 -17.26 -4.11
C LEU A 80 -5.40 -15.93 -4.72
N MET A 81 -4.48 -15.09 -5.17
CA MET A 81 -4.82 -13.85 -5.86
C MET A 81 -5.60 -14.12 -7.16
N LEU A 82 -5.17 -15.13 -7.93
CA LEU A 82 -5.85 -15.53 -9.16
C LEU A 82 -7.26 -16.07 -8.87
N ILE A 83 -7.38 -16.97 -7.89
CA ILE A 83 -8.68 -17.53 -7.45
C ILE A 83 -9.61 -16.40 -7.02
N GLY A 84 -9.13 -15.48 -6.19
CA GLY A 84 -9.92 -14.33 -5.74
C GLY A 84 -10.38 -13.44 -6.89
N SER A 85 -9.49 -13.13 -7.86
CA SER A 85 -9.87 -12.37 -9.06
C SER A 85 -10.89 -13.11 -9.94
N LEU A 86 -10.73 -14.43 -10.08
CA LEU A 86 -11.66 -15.25 -10.85
C LEU A 86 -13.04 -15.28 -10.20
N MET A 87 -13.10 -15.42 -8.86
CA MET A 87 -14.36 -15.31 -8.12
C MET A 87 -15.04 -13.97 -8.37
N MET A 88 -14.25 -12.87 -8.41
CA MET A 88 -14.80 -11.53 -8.67
C MET A 88 -15.23 -11.36 -10.14
N ALA A 89 -14.55 -11.99 -11.11
CA ALA A 89 -14.93 -11.98 -12.51
C ALA A 89 -16.26 -12.71 -12.75
N LEU A 90 -16.44 -13.85 -12.08
CA LEU A 90 -17.61 -14.72 -12.24
C LEU A 90 -18.74 -14.41 -11.24
N ALA A 91 -18.67 -13.26 -10.57
CA ALA A 91 -19.61 -12.93 -9.50
C ALA A 91 -20.95 -12.45 -10.06
N ASP A 92 -22.01 -13.23 -9.81
CA ASP A 92 -23.39 -12.85 -10.07
C ASP A 92 -24.00 -11.98 -8.94
N GLY A 93 -23.33 -11.89 -7.79
CA GLY A 93 -23.79 -11.16 -6.62
C GLY A 93 -22.66 -10.60 -5.77
N TRP A 94 -23.02 -9.62 -4.92
CA TRP A 94 -22.08 -8.89 -4.07
C TRP A 94 -21.29 -9.77 -3.09
N SER A 95 -21.94 -10.83 -2.54
CA SER A 95 -21.30 -11.76 -1.60
C SER A 95 -20.08 -12.46 -2.20
N LEU A 96 -20.13 -12.82 -3.49
CA LEU A 96 -19.00 -13.45 -4.17
C LEU A 96 -17.88 -12.42 -4.48
N GLN A 97 -18.23 -11.15 -4.73
CA GLN A 97 -17.26 -10.04 -4.82
C GLN A 97 -16.48 -9.90 -3.50
N VAL A 98 -17.19 -9.89 -2.37
CA VAL A 98 -16.61 -9.80 -1.02
C VAL A 98 -15.71 -10.99 -0.72
N ALA A 99 -16.18 -12.23 -0.98
CA ALA A 99 -15.39 -13.44 -0.75
C ALA A 99 -14.14 -13.47 -1.63
N GLY A 100 -14.28 -13.16 -2.92
CA GLY A 100 -13.16 -13.10 -3.86
C GLY A 100 -12.11 -12.06 -3.44
N ARG A 101 -12.56 -10.89 -2.97
CA ARG A 101 -11.67 -9.83 -2.47
C ARG A 101 -10.87 -10.26 -1.24
N LEU A 102 -11.51 -10.97 -0.32
CA LEU A 102 -10.83 -11.49 0.89
C LEU A 102 -9.78 -12.55 0.53
N VAL A 103 -10.13 -13.49 -0.37
CA VAL A 103 -9.19 -14.51 -0.87
C VAL A 103 -8.00 -13.87 -1.57
N ALA A 104 -8.26 -12.88 -2.43
CA ALA A 104 -7.21 -12.10 -3.09
C ALA A 104 -6.31 -11.37 -2.09
N GLY A 105 -6.88 -10.81 -1.03
CA GLY A 105 -6.16 -10.15 0.06
C GLY A 105 -5.23 -11.08 0.83
N ILE A 106 -5.67 -12.30 1.14
CA ILE A 106 -4.81 -13.34 1.76
C ILE A 106 -3.57 -13.56 0.88
N GLY A 107 -3.77 -13.78 -0.41
CA GLY A 107 -2.68 -13.93 -1.37
C GLY A 107 -1.76 -12.70 -1.41
N GLY A 108 -2.34 -11.51 -1.51
CA GLY A 108 -1.59 -10.26 -1.58
C GLY A 108 -0.69 -10.01 -0.36
N VAL A 109 -1.20 -10.23 0.85
CA VAL A 109 -0.42 -10.08 2.10
C VAL A 109 0.74 -11.08 2.16
N LEU A 110 0.47 -12.37 1.91
CA LEU A 110 1.51 -13.39 1.90
C LEU A 110 2.58 -13.09 0.85
N LEU A 111 2.18 -12.68 -0.35
CA LEU A 111 3.09 -12.31 -1.43
C LEU A 111 3.98 -11.12 -1.03
N SER A 112 3.40 -10.08 -0.43
CA SER A 112 4.15 -8.90 0.02
C SER A 112 5.27 -9.25 1.00
N VAL A 113 4.98 -10.12 1.98
CA VAL A 113 5.98 -10.59 2.96
C VAL A 113 7.10 -11.36 2.25
N GLN A 114 6.75 -12.30 1.36
CA GLN A 114 7.75 -13.11 0.66
C GLN A 114 8.64 -12.27 -0.26
N LEU A 115 8.07 -11.37 -1.07
CA LEU A 115 8.84 -10.54 -1.98
C LEU A 115 9.82 -9.62 -1.25
N THR A 116 9.41 -9.09 -0.08
CA THR A 116 10.29 -8.27 0.75
C THR A 116 11.47 -9.09 1.28
N LYS A 117 11.21 -10.31 1.78
CA LYS A 117 12.27 -11.24 2.22
C LYS A 117 13.19 -11.63 1.07
N MET A 118 12.64 -12.07 -0.06
CA MET A 118 13.40 -12.46 -1.24
C MET A 118 14.32 -11.34 -1.74
N THR A 119 13.85 -10.09 -1.71
CA THR A 119 14.66 -8.91 -2.06
C THR A 119 15.82 -8.74 -1.08
N THR A 120 15.53 -8.86 0.21
CA THR A 120 16.56 -8.78 1.26
C THR A 120 17.62 -9.86 1.06
N ASP A 121 17.22 -11.10 0.85
CA ASP A 121 18.13 -12.25 0.69
C ASP A 121 19.08 -12.09 -0.51
N TRP A 122 18.61 -11.52 -1.61
CA TRP A 122 19.42 -11.28 -2.81
C TRP A 122 20.38 -10.09 -2.70
N PHE A 123 20.06 -9.10 -1.86
CA PHE A 123 20.80 -7.85 -1.76
C PHE A 123 21.42 -7.61 -0.37
N ALA A 124 21.36 -8.60 0.55
CA ALA A 124 22.00 -8.51 1.85
C ALA A 124 23.50 -8.17 1.71
N GLY A 125 23.92 -7.12 2.40
CA GLY A 125 25.31 -6.64 2.37
C GLY A 125 25.72 -5.84 1.12
N LYS A 126 24.87 -5.72 0.10
CA LYS A 126 25.17 -4.94 -1.13
C LYS A 126 23.89 -4.30 -1.70
N GLU A 127 23.85 -2.97 -1.73
CA GLU A 127 22.81 -2.17 -2.43
C GLU A 127 21.35 -2.49 -2.00
N ILE A 128 21.17 -2.93 -0.75
CA ILE A 128 19.85 -3.32 -0.23
C ILE A 128 18.84 -2.14 -0.23
N ALA A 129 19.30 -0.93 0.09
CA ALA A 129 18.44 0.26 0.11
C ALA A 129 17.93 0.59 -1.30
N THR A 130 18.80 0.53 -2.30
CA THR A 130 18.44 0.73 -3.71
C THR A 130 17.46 -0.33 -4.19
N ALA A 131 17.74 -1.61 -3.91
CA ALA A 131 16.89 -2.72 -4.31
C ALA A 131 15.49 -2.62 -3.68
N MET A 132 15.42 -2.31 -2.39
CA MET A 132 14.15 -2.09 -1.67
C MET A 132 13.40 -0.88 -2.22
N GLY A 133 14.08 0.23 -2.50
CA GLY A 133 13.47 1.40 -3.13
C GLY A 133 12.84 1.08 -4.48
N ILE A 134 13.54 0.30 -5.33
CA ILE A 134 13.01 -0.15 -6.62
C ILE A 134 11.79 -1.04 -6.43
N VAL A 135 11.86 -2.07 -5.57
CA VAL A 135 10.73 -3.00 -5.36
C VAL A 135 9.52 -2.30 -4.74
N ILE A 136 9.71 -1.39 -3.79
CA ILE A 136 8.62 -0.61 -3.21
C ILE A 136 7.92 0.24 -4.27
N ASN A 137 8.67 0.79 -5.21
CA ASN A 137 8.13 1.62 -6.28
C ASN A 137 7.24 0.87 -7.30
N SER A 138 7.26 -0.48 -7.28
CA SER A 138 6.30 -1.30 -8.03
C SER A 138 4.85 -1.07 -7.59
N TRP A 139 4.64 -0.65 -6.32
CA TRP A 139 3.31 -0.42 -5.78
C TRP A 139 2.60 0.78 -6.44
N PRO A 140 3.15 2.01 -6.40
CA PRO A 140 2.53 3.14 -7.11
C PRO A 140 2.43 2.90 -8.62
N THR A 141 3.42 2.22 -9.22
CA THR A 141 3.40 1.89 -10.66
C THR A 141 2.23 0.97 -11.01
N GLY A 142 2.00 -0.10 -10.25
CA GLY A 142 0.89 -1.03 -10.49
C GLY A 142 -0.48 -0.37 -10.31
N ILE A 143 -0.62 0.46 -9.29
CA ILE A 143 -1.84 1.24 -9.06
C ILE A 143 -2.09 2.22 -10.21
N ALA A 144 -1.06 2.95 -10.66
CA ALA A 144 -1.20 3.90 -11.77
C ALA A 144 -1.63 3.21 -13.06
N LEU A 145 -1.03 2.05 -13.39
CA LEU A 145 -1.43 1.25 -14.55
C LEU A 145 -2.88 0.78 -14.44
N SER A 146 -3.30 0.33 -13.26
CA SER A 146 -4.68 -0.10 -13.01
C SER A 146 -5.68 1.03 -13.25
N LEU A 147 -5.39 2.23 -12.74
CA LEU A 147 -6.25 3.42 -12.91
C LEU A 147 -6.38 3.88 -14.36
N VAL A 148 -5.38 3.61 -15.20
CA VAL A 148 -5.45 3.92 -16.64
C VAL A 148 -6.16 2.82 -17.41
N MET A 149 -5.77 1.56 -17.18
CA MET A 149 -6.20 0.44 -18.04
C MET A 149 -7.60 -0.07 -17.70
N LEU A 150 -7.91 -0.25 -16.42
CA LEU A 150 -9.14 -0.93 -16.01
C LEU A 150 -10.42 -0.12 -16.28
N PRO A 151 -10.46 1.22 -16.14
CA PRO A 151 -11.64 1.98 -16.54
C PRO A 151 -11.94 1.86 -18.05
N ILE A 152 -10.89 1.84 -18.89
CA ILE A 152 -11.05 1.66 -20.35
C ILE A 152 -11.61 0.28 -20.68
N ILE A 153 -11.05 -0.77 -20.05
CA ILE A 153 -11.53 -2.15 -20.22
C ILE A 153 -12.98 -2.27 -19.71
N GLY A 154 -13.27 -1.67 -18.54
CA GLY A 154 -14.57 -1.73 -17.89
C GLY A 154 -15.68 -1.02 -18.70
N THR A 155 -15.37 0.10 -19.36
CA THR A 155 -16.35 0.78 -20.23
C THR A 155 -16.63 0.01 -21.51
N ALA A 156 -15.68 -0.81 -21.97
CA ALA A 156 -15.84 -1.63 -23.19
C ALA A 156 -16.49 -3.01 -22.92
N GLY A 157 -16.16 -3.66 -21.80
CA GLY A 157 -16.54 -5.05 -21.53
C GLY A 157 -17.15 -5.31 -20.15
N GLY A 158 -17.48 -4.25 -19.38
CA GLY A 158 -18.09 -4.39 -18.05
C GLY A 158 -17.13 -4.88 -16.97
N VAL A 159 -17.71 -5.19 -15.80
CA VAL A 159 -16.95 -5.60 -14.60
C VAL A 159 -16.27 -6.96 -14.78
N GLU A 160 -16.90 -7.89 -15.50
CA GLU A 160 -16.30 -9.20 -15.81
C GLU A 160 -14.97 -9.04 -16.55
N ALA A 161 -14.94 -8.25 -17.64
CA ALA A 161 -13.74 -7.99 -18.42
C ALA A 161 -12.62 -7.34 -17.57
N VAL A 162 -12.98 -6.48 -16.62
CA VAL A 162 -12.03 -5.89 -15.67
C VAL A 162 -11.33 -6.97 -14.84
N PHE A 163 -12.07 -7.85 -14.20
CA PHE A 163 -11.47 -8.87 -13.34
C PHE A 163 -10.80 -10.00 -14.13
N LEU A 164 -11.22 -10.28 -15.37
CA LEU A 164 -10.48 -11.16 -16.28
C LEU A 164 -9.13 -10.54 -16.68
N ALA A 165 -9.08 -9.22 -16.92
CA ALA A 165 -7.81 -8.53 -17.17
C ALA A 165 -6.88 -8.59 -15.93
N VAL A 166 -7.45 -8.46 -14.72
CA VAL A 166 -6.69 -8.68 -13.47
C VAL A 166 -6.15 -10.10 -13.38
N CYS A 167 -6.98 -11.12 -13.71
CA CYS A 167 -6.52 -12.51 -13.78
C CYS A 167 -5.34 -12.67 -14.74
N ALA A 168 -5.39 -12.08 -15.93
CA ALA A 168 -4.33 -12.15 -16.92
C ALA A 168 -3.01 -11.55 -16.37
N VAL A 169 -3.08 -10.40 -15.69
CA VAL A 169 -1.91 -9.77 -15.06
C VAL A 169 -1.34 -10.63 -13.94
N VAL A 170 -2.18 -11.27 -13.12
CA VAL A 170 -1.72 -12.18 -12.05
C VAL A 170 -1.09 -13.44 -12.65
N VAL A 171 -1.62 -13.99 -13.75
CA VAL A 171 -1.01 -15.13 -14.48
C VAL A 171 0.40 -14.75 -14.99
N VAL A 172 0.59 -13.54 -15.52
CA VAL A 172 1.93 -13.05 -15.87
C VAL A 172 2.84 -13.06 -14.63
N GLY A 173 2.34 -12.64 -13.46
CA GLY A 173 3.07 -12.72 -12.20
C GLY A 173 3.48 -14.15 -11.82
N ILE A 174 2.58 -15.13 -11.99
CA ILE A 174 2.88 -16.56 -11.76
C ILE A 174 3.98 -17.03 -12.71
N VAL A 175 3.86 -16.76 -14.01
CA VAL A 175 4.87 -17.14 -15.02
C VAL A 175 6.23 -16.52 -14.68
N LEU A 176 6.28 -15.24 -14.30
CA LEU A 176 7.53 -14.59 -13.89
C LEU A 176 8.13 -15.24 -12.64
N MET A 177 7.30 -15.59 -11.64
CA MET A 177 7.75 -16.23 -10.41
C MET A 177 8.32 -17.63 -10.66
N LEU A 178 7.87 -18.36 -11.67
CA LEU A 178 8.48 -19.65 -12.05
C LEU A 178 9.95 -19.50 -12.43
N PHE A 179 10.38 -18.36 -12.97
CA PHE A 179 11.76 -18.06 -13.32
C PHE A 179 12.60 -17.54 -12.14
N TYR A 180 11.99 -17.24 -10.98
CA TYR A 180 12.74 -16.89 -9.78
C TYR A 180 13.59 -18.07 -9.30
N ARG A 181 14.81 -17.78 -8.85
CA ARG A 181 15.71 -18.73 -8.18
C ARG A 181 16.19 -18.13 -6.87
N PRO A 182 16.27 -18.92 -5.79
CA PRO A 182 16.83 -18.44 -4.53
C PRO A 182 18.33 -18.10 -4.68
N PRO A 183 18.87 -17.24 -3.82
CA PRO A 183 20.31 -16.95 -3.79
C PRO A 183 21.11 -18.19 -3.45
N PRO A 184 22.41 -18.27 -3.85
CA PRO A 184 23.26 -19.44 -3.66
C PRO A 184 23.52 -19.84 -2.19
N VAL A 185 23.37 -18.89 -1.28
CA VAL A 185 23.57 -19.10 0.17
C VAL A 185 22.51 -18.30 0.92
N SER A 186 21.59 -19.00 1.55
CA SER A 186 20.73 -18.42 2.58
C SER A 186 21.32 -18.84 3.92
N GLY A 187 21.96 -17.91 4.62
CA GLY A 187 22.38 -18.14 6.00
C GLY A 187 21.17 -18.37 6.92
N PRO A 188 21.31 -19.08 8.06
CA PRO A 188 20.24 -19.24 9.00
C PRO A 188 19.77 -17.87 9.50
N VAL A 189 18.46 -17.62 9.47
CA VAL A 189 17.86 -16.46 10.11
C VAL A 189 18.19 -16.56 11.59
N ALA A 190 18.96 -15.60 12.11
CA ALA A 190 19.29 -15.54 13.54
C ALA A 190 17.98 -15.63 14.34
N ALA A 191 17.88 -16.61 15.24
CA ALA A 191 16.75 -16.79 16.11
C ALA A 191 16.55 -15.49 16.91
N VAL A 192 15.32 -14.97 16.89
CA VAL A 192 14.96 -13.77 17.64
C VAL A 192 14.96 -14.13 19.11
N THR A 193 15.99 -13.70 19.83
CA THR A 193 16.11 -13.89 21.28
C THR A 193 15.86 -12.55 21.98
N GLY A 194 14.73 -12.43 22.67
CA GLY A 194 14.39 -11.29 23.53
C GLY A 194 13.05 -10.63 23.18
N GLY A 195 12.22 -10.39 24.21
CA GLY A 195 10.98 -9.62 24.09
C GLY A 195 11.26 -8.12 23.92
N LEU A 196 10.32 -7.39 23.33
CA LEU A 196 10.33 -5.93 23.29
C LEU A 196 9.75 -5.38 24.61
N ASP A 197 10.39 -4.36 25.17
CA ASP A 197 9.80 -3.61 26.29
C ASP A 197 8.54 -2.84 25.85
N THR A 198 7.63 -2.61 26.78
CA THR A 198 6.35 -1.94 26.52
C THR A 198 6.50 -0.56 25.88
N GLN A 199 7.55 0.17 26.24
CA GLN A 199 7.83 1.49 25.70
C GLN A 199 8.23 1.42 24.22
N THR A 200 9.09 0.46 23.87
CA THR A 200 9.47 0.21 22.47
C THR A 200 8.27 -0.25 21.65
N VAL A 201 7.44 -1.17 22.18
CA VAL A 201 6.19 -1.59 21.53
C VAL A 201 5.29 -0.39 21.26
N SER A 202 5.06 0.45 22.28
CA SER A 202 4.22 1.64 22.14
C SER A 202 4.76 2.62 21.11
N ALA A 203 6.06 2.88 21.08
CA ALA A 203 6.69 3.76 20.10
C ALA A 203 6.52 3.21 18.67
N VAL A 204 6.74 1.89 18.48
CA VAL A 204 6.58 1.23 17.19
C VAL A 204 5.12 1.23 16.73
N MET A 205 4.17 1.03 17.65
CA MET A 205 2.73 1.13 17.33
C MET A 205 2.36 2.54 16.88
N VAL A 206 2.85 3.58 17.56
CA VAL A 206 2.62 5.00 17.17
C VAL A 206 3.24 5.27 15.78
N ALA A 207 4.46 4.80 15.52
CA ALA A 207 5.08 4.92 14.20
C ALA A 207 4.26 4.19 13.12
N GLY A 208 3.76 2.99 13.42
CA GLY A 208 2.86 2.22 12.54
C GLY A 208 1.55 2.95 12.28
N MET A 209 1.00 3.63 13.29
CA MET A 209 -0.20 4.44 13.15
C MET A 209 0.05 5.68 12.26
N ILE A 210 1.19 6.37 12.41
CA ILE A 210 1.57 7.48 11.53
C ILE A 210 1.64 6.99 10.08
N TRP A 211 2.30 5.86 9.83
CA TRP A 211 2.38 5.27 8.50
C TRP A 211 1.01 4.87 7.96
N GLY A 212 0.18 4.26 8.81
CA GLY A 212 -1.18 3.87 8.47
C GLY A 212 -2.06 5.06 8.09
N LEU A 213 -2.15 6.07 8.94
CA LEU A 213 -3.00 7.25 8.70
C LEU A 213 -2.53 8.07 7.50
N PHE A 214 -1.21 8.21 7.31
CA PHE A 214 -0.66 8.87 6.13
C PHE A 214 -1.07 8.15 4.84
N ASN A 215 -0.94 6.80 4.83
CA ASN A 215 -1.34 5.99 3.68
C ASN A 215 -2.86 5.94 3.49
N VAL A 216 -3.66 5.96 4.57
CA VAL A 216 -5.12 6.10 4.46
C VAL A 216 -5.47 7.40 3.75
N GLY A 217 -4.88 8.54 4.16
CA GLY A 217 -5.13 9.82 3.50
C GLY A 217 -4.75 9.79 2.01
N PHE A 218 -3.61 9.23 1.67
CA PHE A 218 -3.19 9.06 0.28
C PHE A 218 -4.09 8.08 -0.48
N ALA A 219 -4.50 6.97 0.15
CA ALA A 219 -5.40 5.99 -0.44
C ALA A 219 -6.78 6.57 -0.78
N MET A 220 -7.26 7.59 -0.04
CA MET A 220 -8.54 8.24 -0.36
C MET A 220 -8.53 8.88 -1.75
N ILE A 221 -7.39 9.44 -2.18
CA ILE A 221 -7.25 9.99 -3.55
C ILE A 221 -7.48 8.89 -4.57
N LEU A 222 -6.87 7.73 -4.36
CA LEU A 222 -6.86 6.61 -5.31
C LEU A 222 -8.16 5.83 -5.28
N SER A 223 -8.80 5.75 -4.11
CA SER A 223 -10.01 4.95 -3.90
C SER A 223 -11.29 5.70 -4.24
N PHE A 224 -11.39 6.97 -3.88
CA PHE A 224 -12.58 7.79 -4.04
C PHE A 224 -12.41 8.96 -5.01
N GLY A 225 -11.18 9.28 -5.40
CA GLY A 225 -10.89 10.32 -6.39
C GLY A 225 -11.55 10.09 -7.75
N PRO A 226 -11.46 8.88 -8.35
CA PRO A 226 -12.17 8.59 -9.60
C PRO A 226 -13.68 8.79 -9.46
N THR A 227 -14.29 8.32 -8.36
CA THR A 227 -15.73 8.47 -8.09
C THR A 227 -16.10 9.94 -7.94
N LEU A 228 -15.33 10.75 -7.20
CA LEU A 228 -15.54 12.19 -7.08
C LEU A 228 -15.55 12.89 -8.46
N LEU A 229 -14.64 12.53 -9.36
CA LEU A 229 -14.58 13.15 -10.69
C LEU A 229 -15.76 12.70 -11.56
N VAL A 230 -16.21 11.45 -11.43
CA VAL A 230 -17.42 10.98 -12.13
C VAL A 230 -18.66 11.71 -11.60
N GLU A 231 -18.80 11.93 -10.28
CA GLU A 231 -19.85 12.78 -9.69
C GLU A 231 -19.84 14.20 -10.26
N ARG A 232 -18.68 14.70 -10.72
CA ARG A 232 -18.50 16.00 -11.37
C ARG A 232 -18.65 15.98 -12.89
N GLY A 233 -19.14 14.87 -13.45
CA GLY A 233 -19.43 14.73 -14.89
C GLY A 233 -18.25 14.28 -15.76
N TRP A 234 -17.15 13.83 -15.16
CA TRP A 234 -16.04 13.23 -15.91
C TRP A 234 -16.38 11.80 -16.35
N THR A 235 -15.82 11.37 -17.49
CA THR A 235 -15.91 9.95 -17.85
C THR A 235 -15.06 9.10 -16.89
N VAL A 236 -15.45 7.84 -16.67
CA VAL A 236 -14.72 6.90 -15.78
C VAL A 236 -13.25 6.77 -16.21
N ALA A 237 -13.01 6.68 -17.52
CA ALA A 237 -11.65 6.57 -18.09
C ALA A 237 -10.82 7.85 -17.81
N ALA A 238 -11.38 9.04 -18.06
CA ALA A 238 -10.69 10.32 -17.82
C ALA A 238 -10.41 10.51 -16.31
N ALA A 239 -11.37 10.19 -15.44
CA ALA A 239 -11.23 10.26 -14.00
C ALA A 239 -10.07 9.37 -13.49
N GLY A 240 -10.03 8.11 -13.92
CA GLY A 240 -8.95 7.18 -13.58
C GLY A 240 -7.58 7.66 -14.08
N SER A 241 -7.53 8.11 -15.34
CA SER A 241 -6.29 8.60 -15.95
C SER A 241 -5.73 9.83 -15.22
N VAL A 242 -6.57 10.80 -14.88
CA VAL A 242 -6.13 12.01 -14.15
C VAL A 242 -5.63 11.64 -12.75
N ILE A 243 -6.36 10.83 -12.00
CA ILE A 243 -5.92 10.42 -10.65
C ILE A 243 -4.61 9.61 -10.71
N SER A 244 -4.37 8.81 -11.76
CA SER A 244 -3.13 8.06 -11.93
C SER A 244 -1.89 8.96 -12.02
N VAL A 245 -2.02 10.22 -12.49
CA VAL A 245 -0.91 11.19 -12.57
C VAL A 245 -0.26 11.40 -11.21
N ALA A 246 -1.05 11.44 -10.12
CA ALA A 246 -0.49 11.56 -8.76
C ALA A 246 0.48 10.42 -8.44
N LEU A 247 0.21 9.20 -8.90
CA LEU A 247 1.06 8.04 -8.65
C LEU A 247 2.32 8.03 -9.51
N TRP A 248 2.19 8.39 -10.79
CA TRP A 248 3.36 8.53 -11.66
C TRP A 248 4.35 9.56 -11.12
N ILE A 249 3.84 10.69 -10.62
CA ILE A 249 4.68 11.73 -10.01
C ILE A 249 5.23 11.25 -8.66
N SER A 250 4.43 10.57 -7.84
CA SER A 250 4.88 10.06 -6.54
C SER A 250 6.01 9.04 -6.67
N ALA A 251 6.08 8.28 -7.77
CA ALA A 251 7.16 7.36 -8.07
C ALA A 251 8.53 8.06 -8.12
N PHE A 252 8.58 9.31 -8.52
CA PHE A 252 9.80 10.14 -8.49
C PHE A 252 9.93 10.94 -7.18
N SER A 253 8.79 11.35 -6.60
CA SER A 253 8.75 12.14 -5.38
C SER A 253 9.23 11.35 -4.14
N VAL A 254 8.95 10.05 -4.04
CA VAL A 254 9.38 9.21 -2.92
C VAL A 254 10.91 9.16 -2.78
N PRO A 255 11.70 8.83 -3.82
CA PRO A 255 13.15 8.89 -3.74
C PRO A 255 13.69 10.30 -3.45
N LEU A 256 13.07 11.32 -4.06
CA LEU A 256 13.44 12.71 -3.84
C LEU A 256 13.21 13.13 -2.39
N GLY A 257 12.10 12.72 -1.77
CA GLY A 257 11.81 12.97 -0.36
C GLY A 257 12.85 12.37 0.57
N GLY A 258 13.28 11.12 0.31
CA GLY A 258 14.38 10.48 1.04
C GLY A 258 15.70 11.25 0.90
N TYR A 259 16.06 11.64 -0.33
CA TYR A 259 17.26 12.44 -0.60
C TYR A 259 17.22 13.80 0.11
N LEU A 260 16.09 14.50 0.07
CA LEU A 260 15.91 15.79 0.76
C LEU A 260 16.01 15.63 2.29
N ALA A 261 15.43 14.55 2.84
CA ALA A 261 15.53 14.24 4.27
C ALA A 261 16.99 14.08 4.71
N ASP A 262 17.76 13.30 3.93
CA ASP A 262 19.17 13.05 4.21
C ASP A 262 20.03 14.31 4.04
N ARG A 263 19.80 15.08 2.97
CA ARG A 263 20.57 16.28 2.67
C ARG A 263 20.29 17.44 3.64
N THR A 264 19.04 17.62 4.04
CA THR A 264 18.64 18.69 4.96
C THR A 264 18.86 18.32 6.43
N GLN A 265 19.05 17.04 6.73
CA GLN A 265 19.11 16.49 8.10
C GLN A 265 17.88 16.86 8.95
N ARG A 266 16.74 17.09 8.30
CA ARG A 266 15.47 17.48 8.92
C ARG A 266 14.29 16.58 8.52
N PRO A 267 14.40 15.25 8.74
CA PRO A 267 13.35 14.29 8.31
C PRO A 267 12.00 14.59 8.97
N LEU A 268 11.98 15.01 10.24
CA LEU A 268 10.74 15.28 10.97
C LEU A 268 10.02 16.53 10.43
N THR A 269 10.76 17.55 10.02
CA THR A 269 10.20 18.76 9.40
C THR A 269 9.53 18.41 8.06
N LEU A 270 10.16 17.54 7.25
CA LEU A 270 9.58 17.07 5.99
C LEU A 270 8.30 16.23 6.22
N LEU A 271 8.27 15.39 7.27
CA LEU A 271 7.08 14.65 7.64
C LEU A 271 5.93 15.61 7.98
N VAL A 272 6.19 16.58 8.85
CA VAL A 272 5.15 17.53 9.31
C VAL A 272 4.66 18.41 8.15
N ALA A 273 5.59 19.02 7.41
CA ALA A 273 5.25 19.88 6.27
C ALA A 273 4.51 19.12 5.18
N GLY A 274 4.96 17.91 4.84
CA GLY A 274 4.30 17.06 3.86
C GLY A 274 2.92 16.59 4.30
N SER A 275 2.71 16.32 5.59
CA SER A 275 1.38 15.98 6.12
C SER A 275 0.41 17.16 6.01
N PHE A 276 0.83 18.37 6.40
CA PHE A 276 -0.01 19.57 6.22
C PHE A 276 -0.31 19.85 4.75
N ALA A 277 0.69 19.80 3.89
CA ALA A 277 0.52 20.06 2.47
C ALA A 277 -0.42 19.02 1.82
N LEU A 278 -0.27 17.73 2.16
CA LEU A 278 -1.17 16.67 1.68
C LEU A 278 -2.61 16.91 2.13
N ALA A 279 -2.84 17.27 3.40
CA ALA A 279 -4.17 17.53 3.92
C ALA A 279 -4.83 18.75 3.23
N ILE A 280 -4.08 19.82 3.02
CA ILE A 280 -4.58 21.02 2.32
C ILE A 280 -4.95 20.68 0.87
N LEU A 281 -4.10 19.95 0.15
CA LEU A 281 -4.36 19.56 -1.23
C LEU A 281 -5.55 18.60 -1.37
N LEU A 282 -5.76 17.68 -0.40
CA LEU A 282 -6.96 16.84 -0.33
C LEU A 282 -8.22 17.69 -0.18
N ALA A 283 -8.21 18.65 0.75
CA ALA A 283 -9.33 19.56 0.97
C ALA A 283 -9.58 20.49 -0.23
N LEU A 284 -8.54 20.88 -0.97
CA LEU A 284 -8.68 21.66 -2.20
C LEU A 284 -9.23 20.81 -3.35
N LEU A 285 -8.87 19.52 -3.44
CA LEU A 285 -9.38 18.65 -4.49
C LEU A 285 -10.90 18.53 -4.44
N THR A 286 -11.49 18.53 -3.25
CA THR A 286 -12.96 18.45 -3.06
C THR A 286 -13.68 19.76 -3.35
N ARG A 287 -12.99 20.92 -3.41
CA ARG A 287 -13.59 22.26 -3.49
C ARG A 287 -13.24 23.04 -4.75
N SER A 288 -12.15 22.67 -5.43
CA SER A 288 -11.61 23.41 -6.57
C SER A 288 -11.93 22.75 -7.90
N SER A 289 -12.01 23.56 -8.96
CA SER A 289 -12.09 23.11 -10.36
C SER A 289 -10.70 22.82 -10.96
N ALA A 290 -9.61 23.28 -10.33
CA ALA A 290 -8.24 23.07 -10.81
C ALA A 290 -7.71 21.66 -10.54
N VAL A 291 -8.50 20.64 -10.86
CA VAL A 291 -8.28 19.22 -10.52
C VAL A 291 -6.88 18.75 -10.94
N VAL A 292 -6.50 18.96 -12.19
CA VAL A 292 -5.22 18.46 -12.73
C VAL A 292 -4.02 19.05 -11.98
N LEU A 293 -4.04 20.36 -11.72
CA LEU A 293 -2.97 21.04 -10.98
C LEU A 293 -2.84 20.49 -9.55
N ILE A 294 -3.98 20.27 -8.88
CA ILE A 294 -4.01 19.74 -7.52
C ILE A 294 -3.50 18.28 -7.51
N VAL A 295 -3.88 17.45 -8.46
CA VAL A 295 -3.42 16.05 -8.59
C VAL A 295 -1.91 15.99 -8.84
N VAL A 296 -1.36 16.87 -9.67
CA VAL A 296 0.09 17.01 -9.86
C VAL A 296 0.78 17.38 -8.54
N ALA A 297 0.26 18.39 -7.85
CA ALA A 297 0.80 18.80 -6.54
C ALA A 297 0.71 17.69 -5.49
N LEU A 298 -0.40 16.93 -5.46
CA LEU A 298 -0.57 15.75 -4.60
C LEU A 298 0.52 14.70 -4.88
N GLY A 299 0.83 14.42 -6.15
CA GLY A 299 1.90 13.52 -6.52
C GLY A 299 3.28 13.99 -6.03
N ILE A 300 3.58 15.28 -6.12
CA ILE A 300 4.84 15.85 -5.65
C ILE A 300 4.97 15.76 -4.12
N VAL A 301 3.89 16.06 -3.40
CA VAL A 301 3.93 16.18 -1.94
C VAL A 301 3.84 14.82 -1.25
N SER A 302 3.05 13.88 -1.78
CA SER A 302 2.76 12.60 -1.12
C SER A 302 3.99 11.71 -0.91
N GLY A 303 5.03 11.83 -1.74
CA GLY A 303 6.25 11.05 -1.61
C GLY A 303 7.20 11.55 -0.52
N GLN A 304 7.14 12.83 -0.17
CA GLN A 304 8.13 13.47 0.71
C GLN A 304 8.20 12.87 2.13
N PRO A 305 7.08 12.58 2.83
CA PRO A 305 7.10 12.03 4.18
C PRO A 305 7.43 10.53 4.25
N ALA A 306 7.34 9.79 3.14
CA ALA A 306 7.43 8.33 3.15
C ALA A 306 8.74 7.80 3.76
N GLY A 307 9.88 8.31 3.31
CA GLY A 307 11.19 7.95 3.85
C GLY A 307 11.34 8.29 5.34
N PRO A 308 11.09 9.54 5.75
CA PRO A 308 11.06 9.95 7.16
C PRO A 308 10.19 9.06 8.05
N ILE A 309 8.95 8.73 7.66
CA ILE A 309 8.07 7.88 8.45
C ILE A 309 8.64 6.47 8.58
N MET A 310 9.11 5.88 7.48
CA MET A 310 9.69 4.53 7.48
C MET A 310 10.98 4.42 8.29
N SER A 311 11.66 5.52 8.57
CA SER A 311 12.84 5.54 9.42
C SER A 311 12.53 5.56 10.93
N LEU A 312 11.30 5.90 11.34
CA LEU A 312 10.93 6.01 12.76
C LEU A 312 11.17 4.72 13.57
N PRO A 313 10.79 3.52 13.10
CA PRO A 313 11.03 2.29 13.84
C PRO A 313 12.52 2.05 14.14
N ALA A 314 13.41 2.39 13.20
CA ALA A 314 14.85 2.18 13.36
C ALA A 314 15.46 3.04 14.50
N ARG A 315 14.81 4.12 14.91
CA ARG A 315 15.26 5.02 16.00
C ARG A 315 15.03 4.41 17.39
N VAL A 316 14.12 3.42 17.51
CA VAL A 316 13.73 2.82 18.80
C VAL A 316 14.00 1.32 18.85
N LEU A 317 14.24 0.66 17.71
CA LEU A 317 14.48 -0.78 17.61
C LEU A 317 15.98 -1.09 17.54
N ALA A 318 16.46 -1.89 18.48
CA ALA A 318 17.77 -2.50 18.38
C ALA A 318 17.80 -3.49 17.19
N PRO A 319 18.97 -3.70 16.53
CA PRO A 319 19.08 -4.54 15.32
C PRO A 319 18.47 -5.92 15.46
N GLN A 320 18.66 -6.60 16.60
CA GLN A 320 18.13 -7.94 16.88
C GLN A 320 16.62 -8.00 17.00
N ASN A 321 15.96 -6.87 17.32
CA ASN A 321 14.52 -6.80 17.56
C ASN A 321 13.74 -6.21 16.35
N ARG A 322 14.44 -5.84 15.27
CA ARG A 322 13.83 -5.19 14.11
C ARG A 322 12.75 -6.04 13.45
N ALA A 323 12.94 -7.37 13.38
CA ALA A 323 11.96 -8.25 12.74
C ALA A 323 10.61 -8.23 13.47
N ILE A 324 10.60 -8.38 14.79
CA ILE A 324 9.38 -8.32 15.61
C ILE A 324 8.79 -6.91 15.57
N GLY A 325 9.61 -5.89 15.75
CA GLY A 325 9.16 -4.50 15.73
C GLY A 325 8.52 -4.12 14.40
N MET A 326 9.12 -4.50 13.27
CA MET A 326 8.53 -4.29 11.94
C MET A 326 7.23 -5.08 11.73
N GLY A 327 7.11 -6.27 12.33
CA GLY A 327 5.85 -7.02 12.35
C GLY A 327 4.73 -6.23 13.04
N ILE A 328 4.99 -5.68 14.24
CA ILE A 328 4.04 -4.81 14.97
C ILE A 328 3.69 -3.57 14.15
N PHE A 329 4.69 -2.89 13.59
CA PHE A 329 4.53 -1.72 12.72
C PHE A 329 3.59 -2.00 11.55
N LEU A 330 3.82 -3.11 10.82
CA LEU A 330 2.99 -3.50 9.69
C LEU A 330 1.59 -3.96 10.09
N THR A 331 1.43 -4.63 11.24
CA THR A 331 0.11 -5.01 11.75
C THR A 331 -0.76 -3.78 12.00
N VAL A 332 -0.20 -2.73 12.63
CA VAL A 332 -0.91 -1.47 12.85
C VAL A 332 -1.22 -0.77 11.53
N PHE A 333 -0.28 -0.75 10.59
CA PHE A 333 -0.49 -0.24 9.24
C PHE A 333 -1.65 -0.95 8.53
N TYR A 334 -1.66 -2.29 8.52
CA TYR A 334 -2.73 -3.06 7.87
C TYR A 334 -4.09 -2.83 8.53
N ALA A 335 -4.13 -2.71 9.88
CA ALA A 335 -5.36 -2.37 10.59
C ALA A 335 -5.90 -0.99 10.17
N ALA A 336 -5.05 0.02 10.05
CA ALA A 336 -5.43 1.34 9.57
C ALA A 336 -5.93 1.29 8.10
N MET A 337 -5.22 0.58 7.24
CA MET A 337 -5.58 0.42 5.82
C MET A 337 -6.84 -0.42 5.61
N MET A 338 -7.15 -1.35 6.51
CA MET A 338 -8.42 -2.08 6.52
C MET A 338 -9.59 -1.17 6.91
N LEU A 339 -9.44 -0.39 7.98
CA LEU A 339 -10.51 0.41 8.54
C LEU A 339 -10.73 1.72 7.78
N GLY A 340 -9.67 2.34 7.27
CA GLY A 340 -9.72 3.65 6.61
C GLY A 340 -10.74 3.72 5.47
N PRO A 341 -10.66 2.86 4.43
CA PRO A 341 -11.63 2.86 3.33
C PRO A 341 -13.06 2.51 3.76
N VAL A 342 -13.23 1.64 4.79
CA VAL A 342 -14.55 1.28 5.33
C VAL A 342 -15.22 2.50 5.98
N VAL A 343 -14.49 3.22 6.83
CA VAL A 343 -15.01 4.44 7.48
C VAL A 343 -15.27 5.52 6.44
N ALA A 344 -14.36 5.70 5.50
CA ALA A 344 -14.49 6.68 4.42
C ALA A 344 -15.71 6.38 3.51
N GLY A 345 -15.90 5.11 3.15
CA GLY A 345 -17.04 4.68 2.34
C GLY A 345 -18.38 4.89 3.05
N ARG A 346 -18.45 4.59 4.37
CA ARG A 346 -19.65 4.88 5.18
C ARG A 346 -19.95 6.37 5.25
N LEU A 347 -18.93 7.20 5.47
CA LEU A 347 -19.08 8.65 5.51
C LEU A 347 -19.54 9.18 4.15
N ALA A 348 -18.95 8.72 3.06
CA ALA A 348 -19.35 9.09 1.71
C ALA A 348 -20.78 8.65 1.39
N SER A 349 -21.18 7.45 1.82
CA SER A 349 -22.57 6.97 1.68
C SER A 349 -23.56 7.82 2.47
N TRP A 350 -23.19 8.21 3.70
CA TRP A 350 -24.05 9.03 4.58
C TRP A 350 -24.23 10.46 4.04
N THR A 351 -23.19 11.03 3.46
CA THR A 351 -23.22 12.38 2.86
C THR A 351 -23.70 12.41 1.41
N GLY A 352 -23.79 11.25 0.76
CA GLY A 352 -24.14 11.13 -0.66
C GLY A 352 -23.05 11.57 -1.63
N SER A 353 -21.80 11.76 -1.19
CA SER A 353 -20.70 12.19 -2.05
C SER A 353 -19.34 11.59 -1.66
N ALA A 354 -18.55 11.22 -2.65
CA ALA A 354 -17.17 10.77 -2.49
C ALA A 354 -16.24 11.87 -1.90
N ALA A 355 -16.64 13.15 -1.96
CA ALA A 355 -15.89 14.26 -1.37
C ALA A 355 -15.65 14.05 0.13
N ALA A 356 -16.63 13.52 0.86
CA ALA A 356 -16.51 13.27 2.29
C ALA A 356 -15.40 12.26 2.64
N ALA A 357 -15.14 11.27 1.78
CA ALA A 357 -14.04 10.33 1.96
C ALA A 357 -12.67 11.00 1.83
N LEU A 358 -12.53 11.94 0.88
CA LEU A 358 -11.29 12.71 0.73
C LEU A 358 -11.09 13.72 1.87
N ASP A 359 -12.16 14.35 2.34
CA ASP A 359 -12.11 15.26 3.51
C ASP A 359 -11.73 14.47 4.79
N LEU A 360 -12.24 13.24 4.97
CA LEU A 360 -11.76 12.35 6.02
C LEU A 360 -10.26 12.05 5.86
N GLY A 361 -9.80 11.79 4.61
CA GLY A 361 -8.39 11.61 4.30
C GLY A 361 -7.53 12.79 4.75
N ALA A 362 -7.99 14.01 4.49
CA ALA A 362 -7.34 15.23 4.96
C ALA A 362 -7.27 15.29 6.50
N ALA A 363 -8.39 15.00 7.17
CA ALA A 363 -8.47 15.02 8.63
C ALA A 363 -7.53 14.00 9.29
N VAL A 364 -7.46 12.75 8.81
CA VAL A 364 -6.60 11.72 9.41
C VAL A 364 -5.12 12.01 9.20
N VAL A 365 -4.73 12.62 8.07
CA VAL A 365 -3.34 13.02 7.82
C VAL A 365 -2.90 14.12 8.79
N LEU A 366 -3.78 15.03 9.19
CA LEU A 366 -3.51 16.07 10.19
C LEU A 366 -3.24 15.49 11.60
N VAL A 367 -3.61 14.25 11.86
CA VAL A 367 -3.27 13.56 13.12
C VAL A 367 -1.80 13.13 13.16
N CYS A 368 -1.14 12.94 11.99
CA CYS A 368 0.25 12.48 11.93
C CYS A 368 1.25 13.36 12.70
N PRO A 369 1.24 14.70 12.61
CA PRO A 369 2.09 15.56 13.41
C PRO A 369 1.88 15.40 14.94
N LEU A 370 0.65 15.19 15.40
CA LEU A 370 0.33 14.95 16.81
C LEU A 370 0.90 13.60 17.29
N LEU A 371 0.75 12.56 16.48
CA LEU A 371 1.32 11.25 16.75
C LEU A 371 2.86 11.29 16.72
N LEU A 372 3.46 12.10 15.83
CA LEU A 372 4.90 12.29 15.82
C LEU A 372 5.38 12.90 17.12
N TRP A 373 4.71 13.92 17.61
CA TRP A 373 5.03 14.51 18.92
C TRP A 373 4.90 13.47 20.06
N LEU A 374 3.87 12.60 20.02
CA LEU A 374 3.73 11.50 20.98
C LEU A 374 4.89 10.50 20.85
N PHE A 375 5.27 10.12 19.61
CA PHE A 375 6.41 9.25 19.34
C PHE A 375 7.71 9.81 19.95
N GLU A 376 8.00 11.09 19.72
CA GLU A 376 9.19 11.74 20.25
C GLU A 376 9.21 11.75 21.81
N ARG A 377 8.04 11.98 22.44
CA ARG A 377 7.92 11.89 23.90
C ARG A 377 8.17 10.47 24.43
N ILE A 378 7.67 9.45 23.76
CA ILE A 378 7.91 8.07 24.15
C ILE A 378 9.38 7.72 23.93
N ALA A 379 9.95 8.05 22.78
CA ALA A 379 11.35 7.78 22.45
C ALA A 379 12.33 8.47 23.40
N ALA A 380 12.06 9.71 23.81
CA ALA A 380 12.92 10.46 24.72
C ALA A 380 12.98 9.90 26.16
N ARG A 381 11.99 9.10 26.56
CA ARG A 381 11.99 8.44 27.88
C ARG A 381 12.87 7.18 27.92
N LYS A 382 13.34 6.73 26.77
CA LYS A 382 14.22 5.55 26.69
C LYS A 382 15.64 5.97 27.04
N PRO A 383 16.35 5.30 28.00
CA PRO A 383 17.77 5.50 28.19
C PRO A 383 18.48 5.25 26.86
N GLN A 384 19.21 6.22 26.34
CA GLN A 384 20.03 6.00 25.14
C GLN A 384 20.99 4.83 25.43
N PRO A 385 21.06 3.79 24.56
CA PRO A 385 22.12 2.82 24.69
C PRO A 385 23.46 3.58 24.59
N ALA A 386 24.31 3.39 25.59
CA ALA A 386 25.65 3.97 25.57
C ALA A 386 26.29 3.66 24.21
N GLN A 387 26.67 4.69 23.48
CA GLN A 387 27.46 4.55 22.27
C GLN A 387 28.77 3.88 22.66
N ALA A 388 28.92 2.59 22.39
CA ALA A 388 30.17 1.84 22.51
C ALA A 388 30.87 1.81 21.17
#